data_57b2042cbd03087ed8dc248370d1bd00
#
_entry.id   57b2042cbd03087ed8dc248370d1bd00
#
_cell.length_a   1.000
_cell.length_b   1.000
_cell.length_c   1.000
_cell.angle_alpha   90.00
_cell.angle_beta   90.00
_cell.angle_gamma   90.00
#
_symmetry.space_group_name_H-M   'P 1'
#
loop_
_entity.id
_entity.type
_entity.pdbx_description
1 polymer ?
#
loop_
_entity_poly.entity_id
_entity_poly.type
_entity_poly.pdbx_seq_one_letter_code
_entity_poly.pdbx_strand_id
1 'polypeptide(L)'
;MSTQVTTAFVNQFSSNVNLLSQQMGSLLRGAVDTESVTGEKAFFDQIGEAAAVARTSRHGDTPLVETPHSRRMVSLTSYEWADLIDDSDKVRMLIDPTSSYARAAAAAIGRAMDDEIISALG
;
A
#
# COMPACT_ATOMS: atom_id res chain seq x y z
N MET A 1 -23.33 -35.50 29.31
CA MET A 1 -22.39 -34.80 28.40
C MET A 1 -22.53 -33.32 28.63
N SER A 2 -21.45 -32.63 28.91
CA SER A 2 -21.54 -31.20 29.16
C SER A 2 -21.77 -30.46 27.84
N THR A 3 -22.58 -29.42 27.87
CA THR A 3 -22.82 -28.50 26.74
C THR A 3 -21.54 -27.87 26.21
N GLN A 4 -20.51 -27.78 27.01
CA GLN A 4 -19.20 -27.29 26.64
C GLN A 4 -18.47 -28.15 25.61
N VAL A 5 -18.60 -29.48 25.69
CA VAL A 5 -18.04 -30.42 24.72
C VAL A 5 -18.71 -30.24 23.36
N THR A 6 -20.03 -30.08 23.35
CA THR A 6 -20.79 -29.83 22.11
C THR A 6 -20.39 -28.51 21.46
N THR A 7 -20.18 -27.47 22.26
CA THR A 7 -19.70 -26.15 21.76
C THR A 7 -18.28 -26.25 21.19
N ALA A 8 -17.39 -27.03 21.82
CA ALA A 8 -16.05 -27.27 21.32
C ALA A 8 -16.08 -28.01 19.98
N PHE A 9 -16.95 -28.97 19.78
CA PHE A 9 -17.16 -29.67 18.51
C PHE A 9 -17.66 -28.71 17.42
N VAL A 10 -18.65 -27.89 17.73
CA VAL A 10 -19.19 -26.89 16.80
C VAL A 10 -18.11 -25.89 16.43
N ASN A 11 -17.31 -25.43 17.38
CA ASN A 11 -16.19 -24.54 17.11
C ASN A 11 -15.10 -25.20 16.27
N GLN A 12 -14.87 -26.49 16.42
CA GLN A 12 -13.95 -27.24 15.57
C GLN A 12 -14.42 -27.31 14.12
N PHE A 13 -15.70 -27.52 13.88
CA PHE A 13 -16.27 -27.52 12.53
C PHE A 13 -16.35 -26.14 11.90
N SER A 14 -16.50 -25.09 12.70
CA SER A 14 -16.52 -23.69 12.24
C SER A 14 -15.14 -23.06 12.16
N SER A 15 -14.08 -23.80 12.46
CA SER A 15 -12.69 -23.29 12.45
C SER A 15 -12.10 -23.07 11.07
N ASN A 16 -12.83 -23.40 10.01
CA ASN A 16 -12.56 -22.83 8.72
C ASN A 16 -12.84 -21.32 8.78
N VAL A 17 -11.83 -20.54 9.15
CA VAL A 17 -11.90 -19.10 9.10
C VAL A 17 -12.12 -18.72 7.66
N ASN A 18 -13.38 -18.49 7.31
CA ASN A 18 -13.70 -17.87 6.04
C ASN A 18 -13.17 -16.45 6.08
N LEU A 19 -11.98 -16.25 5.54
CA LEU A 19 -11.56 -14.92 5.18
C LEU A 19 -12.59 -14.39 4.19
N LEU A 20 -13.37 -13.43 4.65
CA LEU A 20 -14.25 -12.67 3.77
C LEU A 20 -13.44 -12.18 2.58
N SER A 21 -14.00 -12.27 1.40
CA SER A 21 -13.35 -11.80 0.19
C SER A 21 -12.86 -10.37 0.37
N GLN A 22 -11.56 -10.20 0.42
CA GLN A 22 -10.91 -8.91 0.59
C GLN A 22 -10.00 -8.65 -0.59
N GLN A 23 -9.79 -7.37 -0.87
CA GLN A 23 -8.77 -6.96 -1.81
C GLN A 23 -7.41 -7.45 -1.31
N MET A 24 -6.72 -8.23 -2.12
CA MET A 24 -5.38 -8.74 -1.84
C MET A 24 -4.34 -7.81 -2.44
N GLY A 25 -3.54 -7.19 -1.57
CA GLY A 25 -2.51 -6.24 -1.97
C GLY A 25 -3.05 -4.90 -2.46
N SER A 26 -2.20 -4.12 -3.07
CA SER A 26 -2.54 -2.81 -3.64
C SER A 26 -2.84 -2.92 -5.13
N LEU A 27 -4.01 -2.45 -5.56
CA LEU A 27 -4.41 -2.42 -6.97
C LEU A 27 -3.79 -1.26 -7.73
N LEU A 28 -3.54 -0.15 -7.06
CA LEU A 28 -3.05 1.08 -7.67
C LEU A 28 -1.53 1.19 -7.69
N ARG A 29 -0.82 0.33 -6.97
CA ARG A 29 0.64 0.35 -6.92
C ARG A 29 1.29 0.21 -8.30
N GLY A 30 0.70 -0.56 -9.19
CA GLY A 30 1.19 -0.74 -10.55
C GLY A 30 0.94 0.46 -11.47
N ALA A 31 0.07 1.39 -11.07
CA ALA A 31 -0.27 2.59 -11.83
C ALA A 31 0.62 3.80 -11.48
N VAL A 32 1.45 3.70 -10.45
CA VAL A 32 2.34 4.75 -9.97
C VAL A 32 3.79 4.26 -9.93
N ASP A 33 4.72 5.17 -10.06
CA ASP A 33 6.14 4.85 -9.92
C ASP A 33 6.48 4.68 -8.43
N THR A 34 7.27 3.65 -8.14
CA THR A 34 7.71 3.36 -6.77
C THR A 34 9.21 3.50 -6.66
N GLU A 35 9.65 4.32 -5.70
CA GLU A 35 11.06 4.48 -5.35
C GLU A 35 11.31 4.11 -3.90
N SER A 36 12.49 3.58 -3.61
CA SER A 36 12.92 3.32 -2.23
C SER A 36 13.57 4.56 -1.65
N VAL A 37 13.13 4.97 -0.47
CA VAL A 37 13.62 6.15 0.23
C VAL A 37 14.17 5.74 1.60
N THR A 38 15.32 6.30 1.96
CA THR A 38 15.99 6.08 3.24
C THR A 38 15.87 7.30 4.16
N GLY A 39 14.69 7.71 4.51
CA GLY A 39 14.47 8.86 5.39
C GLY A 39 13.01 9.21 5.50
N GLU A 40 12.70 10.19 6.32
CA GLU A 40 11.31 10.63 6.54
C GLU A 40 10.76 11.44 5.36
N LYS A 41 11.63 12.04 4.56
CA LYS A 41 11.27 12.93 3.45
C LYS A 41 12.11 12.64 2.24
N ALA A 42 11.49 12.68 1.08
CA ALA A 42 12.15 12.59 -0.21
C ALA A 42 11.86 13.84 -1.04
N PHE A 43 12.85 14.26 -1.81
CA PHE A 43 12.72 15.37 -2.74
C PHE A 43 12.85 14.85 -4.15
N PHE A 44 11.90 15.21 -5.00
CA PHE A 44 11.87 14.84 -6.40
C PHE A 44 11.95 16.10 -7.25
N ASP A 45 12.95 16.14 -8.11
CA ASP A 45 13.10 17.22 -9.08
C ASP A 45 12.24 16.94 -10.31
N GLN A 46 11.51 17.93 -10.74
CA GLN A 46 10.64 17.85 -11.92
C GLN A 46 11.07 18.90 -12.94
N ILE A 47 11.06 18.49 -14.19
CA ILE A 47 11.26 19.38 -15.32
C ILE A 47 9.90 19.64 -15.94
N GLY A 48 9.52 20.90 -16.04
CA GLY A 48 8.27 21.30 -16.66
C GLY A 48 8.34 21.24 -18.18
N GLU A 49 7.22 21.46 -18.80
CA GLU A 49 7.09 21.48 -20.25
C GLU A 49 7.83 22.69 -20.83
N ALA A 50 8.64 22.44 -21.84
CA ALA A 50 9.32 23.47 -22.62
C ALA A 50 8.88 23.33 -24.08
N ALA A 51 8.51 24.44 -24.68
CA ALA A 51 8.12 24.47 -26.08
C ALA A 51 9.33 24.59 -26.99
N ALA A 52 9.32 23.82 -28.09
CA ALA A 52 10.32 23.98 -29.14
C ALA A 52 10.05 25.23 -29.95
N VAL A 53 11.11 25.99 -30.25
CA VAL A 53 11.04 27.20 -31.08
C VAL A 53 11.43 26.87 -32.50
N ALA A 54 10.59 27.26 -33.46
CA ALA A 54 10.85 27.04 -34.87
C ALA A 54 11.98 27.97 -35.36
N ARG A 55 12.91 27.42 -36.12
CA ARG A 55 13.98 28.19 -36.76
C ARG A 55 13.42 28.91 -37.98
N THR A 56 13.51 30.23 -37.98
CA THR A 56 12.96 31.07 -39.07
C THR A 56 14.02 31.48 -40.08
N SER A 57 15.30 31.38 -39.77
CA SER A 57 16.39 31.80 -40.61
C SER A 57 17.47 30.73 -40.75
N ARG A 58 18.04 30.62 -41.95
CA ARG A 58 19.08 29.61 -42.26
C ARG A 58 20.38 29.82 -41.48
N HIS A 59 20.67 31.06 -41.12
CA HIS A 59 21.89 31.50 -40.43
C HIS A 59 21.60 32.20 -39.10
N GLY A 60 20.36 32.05 -38.56
CA GLY A 60 20.01 32.64 -37.29
C GLY A 60 20.61 31.87 -36.11
N ASP A 61 20.88 32.56 -35.02
CA ASP A 61 21.31 31.96 -33.78
C ASP A 61 20.22 31.01 -33.22
N THR A 62 20.64 29.96 -32.53
CA THR A 62 19.72 29.04 -31.88
C THR A 62 19.08 29.74 -30.68
N PRO A 63 17.74 29.85 -30.66
CA PRO A 63 17.07 30.46 -29.52
C PRO A 63 17.25 29.62 -28.27
N LEU A 64 17.56 30.25 -27.16
CA LEU A 64 17.62 29.61 -25.85
C LEU A 64 16.21 29.55 -25.28
N VAL A 65 15.85 28.35 -24.82
CA VAL A 65 14.57 28.10 -24.14
C VAL A 65 14.87 27.76 -22.67
N GLU A 66 14.27 28.52 -21.77
CA GLU A 66 14.35 28.21 -20.35
C GLU A 66 13.41 27.07 -20.05
N THR A 67 13.96 25.98 -19.47
CA THR A 67 13.19 24.84 -19.02
C THR A 67 12.88 25.03 -17.55
N PRO A 68 11.58 25.08 -17.15
CA PRO A 68 11.22 25.26 -15.75
C PRO A 68 11.58 24.03 -14.93
N HIS A 69 12.28 24.26 -13.83
CA HIS A 69 12.61 23.25 -12.84
C HIS A 69 11.80 23.48 -11.58
N SER A 70 11.24 22.43 -11.04
CA SER A 70 10.54 22.46 -9.75
C SER A 70 10.99 21.28 -8.88
N ARG A 71 10.90 21.46 -7.58
CA ARG A 71 11.22 20.42 -6.61
C ARG A 71 10.00 20.14 -5.75
N ARG A 72 9.62 18.89 -5.67
CA ARG A 72 8.52 18.43 -4.85
C ARG A 72 9.04 17.65 -3.66
N MET A 73 8.51 17.93 -2.47
CA MET A 73 8.80 17.19 -1.25
C MET A 73 7.67 16.20 -0.99
N VAL A 74 8.05 14.98 -0.71
CA VAL A 74 7.13 13.91 -0.28
C VAL A 74 7.52 13.49 1.12
N SER A 75 6.56 13.48 2.04
CA SER A 75 6.72 12.94 3.39
C SER A 75 6.18 11.52 3.47
N LEU A 76 6.86 10.67 4.20
CA LEU A 76 6.44 9.29 4.41
C LEU A 76 5.51 9.19 5.62
N THR A 77 4.47 8.37 5.48
CA THR A 77 3.58 7.99 6.57
C THR A 77 3.78 6.50 6.90
N SER A 78 3.96 6.19 8.17
CA SER A 78 4.11 4.80 8.63
C SER A 78 2.76 4.20 8.97
N TYR A 79 2.51 3.01 8.46
CA TYR A 79 1.34 2.21 8.80
C TYR A 79 1.75 0.97 9.57
N GLU A 80 1.07 0.72 10.65
CA GLU A 80 1.29 -0.44 11.50
C GLU A 80 0.00 -1.21 11.70
N TRP A 81 0.11 -2.51 11.77
CA TRP A 81 -0.98 -3.38 12.12
C TRP A 81 -0.53 -4.34 13.22
N ALA A 82 -1.26 -4.40 14.29
CA ALA A 82 -0.99 -5.30 15.39
C ALA A 82 -2.29 -5.89 15.93
N ASP A 83 -2.25 -7.16 16.26
CA ASP A 83 -3.32 -7.84 16.96
C ASP A 83 -2.73 -8.79 18.01
N LEU A 84 -3.46 -9.01 19.06
CA LEU A 84 -3.03 -9.85 20.16
C LEU A 84 -3.86 -11.13 20.18
N ILE A 85 -3.17 -12.27 20.09
CA ILE A 85 -3.79 -13.59 20.18
C ILE A 85 -3.31 -14.25 21.46
N ASP A 86 -4.25 -14.62 22.33
CA ASP A 86 -3.94 -15.33 23.55
C ASP A 86 -3.52 -16.78 23.23
N ASP A 87 -2.47 -17.26 23.89
CA ASP A 87 -1.99 -18.62 23.74
C ASP A 87 -3.05 -19.66 24.15
N SER A 88 -3.91 -19.32 25.10
CA SER A 88 -5.02 -20.19 25.49
C SER A 88 -6.04 -20.38 24.37
N ASP A 89 -6.25 -19.38 23.55
CA ASP A 89 -7.14 -19.46 22.39
C ASP A 89 -6.52 -20.25 21.25
N LYS A 90 -5.21 -20.15 21.05
CA LYS A 90 -4.49 -20.97 20.06
C LYS A 90 -4.60 -22.48 20.35
N VAL A 91 -4.50 -22.88 21.60
CA VAL A 91 -4.62 -24.28 22.01
C VAL A 91 -6.02 -24.83 21.75
N ARG A 92 -7.04 -24.00 21.81
CA ARG A 92 -8.44 -24.39 21.55
C ARG A 92 -8.78 -24.47 20.08
N MET A 93 -8.00 -23.85 19.22
CA MET A 93 -8.22 -23.88 17.79
C MET A 93 -7.49 -25.05 17.12
N LEU A 94 -8.18 -25.77 16.24
CA LEU A 94 -7.58 -26.84 15.43
C LEU A 94 -6.61 -26.34 14.38
N ILE A 95 -6.80 -25.11 13.93
CA ILE A 95 -5.99 -24.47 12.90
C ILE A 95 -5.30 -23.28 13.55
N ASP A 96 -4.01 -23.11 13.30
CA ASP A 96 -3.27 -21.94 13.76
C ASP A 96 -3.84 -20.67 13.09
N PRO A 97 -4.41 -19.72 13.87
CA PRO A 97 -4.98 -18.50 13.30
C PRO A 97 -3.92 -17.54 12.77
N THR A 98 -2.66 -17.73 13.08
CA THR A 98 -1.57 -16.83 12.74
C THR A 98 -1.49 -16.54 11.24
N SER A 99 -1.68 -17.56 10.40
CA SER A 99 -1.65 -17.40 8.94
C SER A 99 -2.83 -16.58 8.40
N SER A 100 -4.02 -16.75 8.97
CA SER A 100 -5.22 -15.98 8.60
C SER A 100 -5.10 -14.52 9.03
N TYR A 101 -4.59 -14.27 10.22
CA TYR A 101 -4.32 -12.92 10.69
C TYR A 101 -3.23 -12.22 9.88
N ALA A 102 -2.18 -12.93 9.49
CA ALA A 102 -1.13 -12.39 8.63
C ALA A 102 -1.68 -11.98 7.26
N ARG A 103 -2.57 -12.78 6.67
CA ARG A 103 -3.25 -12.42 5.41
C ARG A 103 -4.15 -11.21 5.57
N ALA A 104 -4.91 -11.12 6.65
CA ALA A 104 -5.74 -9.97 6.94
C ALA A 104 -4.90 -8.70 7.11
N ALA A 105 -3.77 -8.79 7.79
CA ALA A 105 -2.82 -7.70 7.94
C ALA A 105 -2.26 -7.22 6.59
N ALA A 106 -1.83 -8.15 5.76
CA ALA A 106 -1.32 -7.84 4.42
C ALA A 106 -2.38 -7.16 3.55
N ALA A 107 -3.64 -7.63 3.61
CA ALA A 107 -4.75 -7.01 2.91
C ALA A 107 -5.05 -5.58 3.43
N ALA A 108 -4.98 -5.37 4.74
CA ALA A 108 -5.18 -4.06 5.35
C ALA A 108 -4.10 -3.06 4.92
N ILE A 109 -2.84 -3.47 4.90
CA ILE A 109 -1.73 -2.63 4.43
C ILE A 109 -1.88 -2.30 2.93
N GLY A 110 -2.28 -3.26 2.11
CA GLY A 110 -2.54 -3.04 0.69
C GLY A 110 -3.64 -2.00 0.45
N ARG A 111 -4.72 -2.06 1.21
CA ARG A 111 -5.79 -1.04 1.15
C ARG A 111 -5.30 0.34 1.61
N ALA A 112 -4.47 0.40 2.65
CA ALA A 112 -3.89 1.65 3.13
C ALA A 112 -3.01 2.31 2.06
N MET A 113 -2.24 1.54 1.30
CA MET A 113 -1.48 2.06 0.15
C MET A 113 -2.38 2.68 -0.91
N ASP A 114 -3.48 2.01 -1.25
CA ASP A 114 -4.44 2.52 -2.24
C ASP A 114 -5.12 3.80 -1.75
N ASP A 115 -5.49 3.87 -0.48
CA ASP A 115 -6.08 5.06 0.13
C ASP A 115 -5.14 6.26 0.10
N GLU A 116 -3.85 6.05 0.34
CA GLU A 116 -2.83 7.11 0.21
C GLU A 116 -2.68 7.61 -1.23
N ILE A 117 -2.67 6.71 -2.19
CA ILE A 117 -2.60 7.08 -3.61
C ILE A 117 -3.83 7.90 -4.02
N ILE A 118 -5.02 7.48 -3.61
CA ILE A 118 -6.27 8.20 -3.88
C ILE A 118 -6.26 9.57 -3.20
N SER A 119 -5.80 9.65 -1.96
CA SER A 119 -5.69 10.90 -1.22
C SER A 119 -4.73 11.89 -1.87
N ALA A 120 -3.68 11.40 -2.50
CA ALA A 120 -2.71 12.23 -3.21
C ALA A 120 -3.25 12.79 -4.54
N LEU A 121 -4.27 12.16 -5.12
CA LEU A 121 -4.92 12.60 -6.36
C LEU A 121 -6.04 13.61 -6.12
N GLY A 122 -6.62 13.67 -4.93
CA GLY A 122 -7.67 14.62 -4.50
C GLY A 122 -7.10 15.77 -3.74
#